data_80a6d46945987ceef2e60d29d431d49e
#
_entry.id   80a6d46945987ceef2e60d29d431d49e
#
_cell.length_a   1.000
_cell.length_b   1.000
_cell.length_c   1.000
_cell.angle_alpha   90.00
_cell.angle_beta   90.00
_cell.angle_gamma   90.00
#
_symmetry.space_group_name_H-M   'P 1'
#
loop_
_entity.id
_entity.type
_entity.pdbx_description
1 polymer ?
#
loop_
_entity_poly.entity_id
_entity_poly.type
_entity_poly.pdbx_seq_one_letter_code
_entity_poly.pdbx_strand_id
1 'polypeptide(L)'
;MKKAMQTLPKITLKQLAVFVSIYQTGSTSRAGEELHLSQSAVSSALTELESRLQMPLFERVGRRLNQHPNAHPIYVQAQAILGQSLTLEHYHKHQAGQIHIGASTTIGNYVLPPLLAKLYKALPDASVNTYIANTQEVVAEVEQLNIDIALVEGMPRPTDMKAIEQRAWRTDTLMIFAKHDSQWLVNIAAYNDVEHCYELSIEQLARLPLLVREAGSGTRQIIDEQLLKHLPDAEVIMAIQQSEAIKNMVSADIGLGCLSQHVIETELATGTLVQVTVAGIDLSRTWWLVWHKARHQSPIWQTFIDILTSE
;
A
#
# COMPACT_ATOMS: atom_id res chain seq x y z
N MET A 1 -21.95 33.83 -16.08
CA MET A 1 -21.44 32.44 -16.14
C MET A 1 -21.87 31.73 -17.45
N LYS A 2 -21.32 32.07 -18.62
CA LYS A 2 -21.60 31.41 -19.90
C LYS A 2 -20.37 31.49 -20.81
N LYS A 3 -19.24 30.85 -20.40
CA LYS A 3 -18.03 30.82 -21.27
C LYS A 3 -17.14 29.56 -21.14
N ALA A 4 -17.60 28.47 -20.51
CA ALA A 4 -16.77 27.30 -20.24
C ALA A 4 -17.12 26.04 -21.09
N MET A 5 -17.99 26.15 -22.12
CA MET A 5 -18.42 24.99 -22.92
C MET A 5 -18.25 25.17 -24.43
N GLN A 6 -17.26 25.94 -24.88
CA GLN A 6 -17.07 26.24 -26.31
C GLN A 6 -16.04 25.39 -27.05
N THR A 7 -15.35 24.46 -26.38
CA THR A 7 -14.42 23.55 -27.09
C THR A 7 -14.66 22.12 -26.64
N LEU A 8 -15.25 21.31 -27.49
CA LEU A 8 -15.36 19.86 -27.27
C LEU A 8 -13.95 19.26 -27.21
N PRO A 9 -13.71 18.31 -26.28
CA PRO A 9 -12.45 17.58 -26.24
C PRO A 9 -12.20 16.89 -27.59
N LYS A 10 -11.00 17.07 -28.14
CA LYS A 10 -10.61 16.45 -29.42
C LYS A 10 -10.02 15.06 -29.21
N ILE A 11 -9.57 14.73 -28.01
CA ILE A 11 -9.06 13.41 -27.61
C ILE A 11 -10.25 12.51 -27.31
N THR A 12 -10.21 11.27 -27.80
CA THR A 12 -11.26 10.27 -27.58
C THR A 12 -10.85 9.25 -26.53
N LEU A 13 -11.81 8.64 -25.81
CA LEU A 13 -11.55 7.55 -24.87
C LEU A 13 -10.85 6.37 -25.53
N LYS A 14 -11.19 6.06 -26.81
CA LYS A 14 -10.49 5.02 -27.57
C LYS A 14 -9.01 5.31 -27.75
N GLN A 15 -8.63 6.56 -28.03
CA GLN A 15 -7.23 6.95 -28.15
C GLN A 15 -6.49 6.82 -26.82
N LEU A 16 -7.14 7.20 -25.72
CA LEU A 16 -6.58 7.01 -24.37
C LEU A 16 -6.42 5.53 -24.02
N ALA A 17 -7.41 4.68 -24.32
CA ALA A 17 -7.33 3.24 -24.07
C ALA A 17 -6.19 2.58 -24.87
N VAL A 18 -6.04 2.95 -26.13
CA VAL A 18 -4.93 2.50 -26.99
C VAL A 18 -3.59 2.92 -26.40
N PHE A 19 -3.44 4.15 -25.99
CA PHE A 19 -2.21 4.64 -25.38
C PHE A 19 -1.87 3.90 -24.09
N VAL A 20 -2.84 3.74 -23.17
CA VAL A 20 -2.66 3.02 -21.90
C VAL A 20 -2.24 1.58 -22.14
N SER A 21 -2.91 0.84 -23.04
CA SER A 21 -2.55 -0.53 -23.37
C SER A 21 -1.15 -0.65 -24.00
N ILE A 22 -0.75 0.27 -24.89
CA ILE A 22 0.61 0.30 -25.44
C ILE A 22 1.63 0.60 -24.33
N TYR A 23 1.32 1.52 -23.42
CA TYR A 23 2.20 1.89 -22.31
C TYR A 23 2.50 0.69 -21.38
N GLN A 24 1.48 -0.14 -21.11
CA GLN A 24 1.58 -1.33 -20.25
C GLN A 24 2.25 -2.51 -20.96
N THR A 25 1.90 -2.74 -22.26
CA THR A 25 2.38 -3.93 -22.99
C THR A 25 3.69 -3.73 -23.72
N GLY A 26 4.09 -2.47 -23.97
CA GLY A 26 5.24 -2.10 -24.80
C GLY A 26 5.08 -2.47 -26.30
N SER A 27 3.86 -2.80 -26.77
CA SER A 27 3.63 -3.36 -28.08
C SER A 27 2.28 -2.95 -28.69
N THR A 28 2.31 -2.39 -29.90
CA THR A 28 1.08 -2.07 -30.64
C THR A 28 0.28 -3.31 -31.05
N SER A 29 0.95 -4.45 -31.27
CA SER A 29 0.27 -5.71 -31.61
C SER A 29 -0.47 -6.29 -30.40
N ARG A 30 0.18 -6.35 -29.23
CA ARG A 30 -0.47 -6.81 -27.99
C ARG A 30 -1.62 -5.89 -27.58
N ALA A 31 -1.43 -4.58 -27.67
CA ALA A 31 -2.50 -3.63 -27.43
C ALA A 31 -3.70 -3.83 -28.39
N GLY A 32 -3.45 -4.20 -29.63
CA GLY A 32 -4.50 -4.57 -30.57
C GLY A 32 -5.27 -5.82 -30.16
N GLU A 33 -4.57 -6.84 -29.69
CA GLU A 33 -5.19 -8.08 -29.18
C GLU A 33 -6.06 -7.78 -27.95
N GLU A 34 -5.54 -7.06 -26.96
CA GLU A 34 -6.27 -6.69 -25.73
C GLU A 34 -7.53 -5.85 -26.00
N LEU A 35 -7.45 -4.92 -26.97
CA LEU A 35 -8.54 -4.00 -27.28
C LEU A 35 -9.42 -4.47 -28.45
N HIS A 36 -9.17 -5.67 -28.97
CA HIS A 36 -9.85 -6.19 -30.16
C HIS A 36 -9.79 -5.25 -31.39
N LEU A 37 -8.61 -4.65 -31.61
CA LEU A 37 -8.34 -3.73 -32.71
C LEU A 37 -7.24 -4.27 -33.61
N SER A 38 -7.30 -3.88 -34.93
CA SER A 38 -6.17 -4.13 -35.81
C SER A 38 -4.95 -3.30 -35.42
N GLN A 39 -3.74 -3.81 -35.68
CA GLN A 39 -2.49 -3.08 -35.40
C GLN A 39 -2.46 -1.72 -36.12
N SER A 40 -3.01 -1.62 -37.33
CA SER A 40 -3.11 -0.37 -38.05
C SER A 40 -4.01 0.64 -37.34
N ALA A 41 -5.15 0.21 -36.81
CA ALA A 41 -6.05 1.05 -36.04
C ALA A 41 -5.39 1.54 -34.71
N VAL A 42 -4.63 0.67 -34.04
CA VAL A 42 -3.85 1.03 -32.86
C VAL A 42 -2.78 2.07 -33.20
N SER A 43 -1.99 1.84 -34.25
CA SER A 43 -0.95 2.78 -34.69
C SER A 43 -1.53 4.14 -35.14
N SER A 44 -2.66 4.15 -35.84
CA SER A 44 -3.33 5.38 -36.25
C SER A 44 -3.85 6.17 -35.04
N ALA A 45 -4.49 5.48 -34.08
CA ALA A 45 -5.03 6.10 -32.89
C ALA A 45 -3.92 6.72 -32.01
N LEU A 46 -2.76 6.05 -31.89
CA LEU A 46 -1.60 6.59 -31.18
C LEU A 46 -1.05 7.84 -31.88
N THR A 47 -0.79 7.74 -33.18
CA THR A 47 -0.25 8.88 -33.97
C THR A 47 -1.18 10.10 -33.90
N GLU A 48 -2.48 9.88 -33.93
CA GLU A 48 -3.47 10.96 -33.82
C GLU A 48 -3.47 11.57 -32.42
N LEU A 49 -3.32 10.76 -31.35
CA LEU A 49 -3.20 11.24 -29.98
C LEU A 49 -1.95 12.10 -29.81
N GLU A 50 -0.78 11.62 -30.25
CA GLU A 50 0.49 12.35 -30.19
C GLU A 50 0.41 13.67 -30.96
N SER A 51 -0.22 13.67 -32.13
CA SER A 51 -0.47 14.87 -32.93
C SER A 51 -1.34 15.89 -32.18
N ARG A 52 -2.38 15.43 -31.46
CA ARG A 52 -3.27 16.30 -30.68
C ARG A 52 -2.61 16.86 -29.44
N LEU A 53 -1.74 16.07 -28.80
CA LEU A 53 -0.93 16.48 -27.65
C LEU A 53 0.27 17.34 -28.04
N GLN A 54 0.62 17.38 -29.34
CA GLN A 54 1.80 18.05 -29.90
C GLN A 54 3.11 17.56 -29.24
N MET A 55 3.16 16.29 -28.87
CA MET A 55 4.33 15.68 -28.24
C MET A 55 4.36 14.17 -28.51
N PRO A 56 5.55 13.56 -28.66
CA PRO A 56 5.69 12.12 -28.72
C PRO A 56 5.43 11.48 -27.36
N LEU A 57 4.77 10.33 -27.36
CA LEU A 57 4.56 9.50 -26.16
C LEU A 57 5.48 8.26 -26.19
N PHE A 58 5.95 7.89 -27.38
CA PHE A 58 6.88 6.78 -27.56
C PHE A 58 7.99 7.13 -28.54
N GLU A 59 9.14 6.49 -28.34
CA GLU A 59 10.29 6.53 -29.25
C GLU A 59 10.52 5.14 -29.84
N ARG A 60 10.79 5.08 -31.16
CA ARG A 60 11.14 3.85 -31.82
C ARG A 60 12.66 3.66 -31.81
N VAL A 61 13.10 2.63 -31.08
CA VAL A 61 14.50 2.20 -31.06
C VAL A 61 14.59 0.81 -31.72
N GLY A 62 14.89 0.78 -33.01
CA GLY A 62 14.83 -0.43 -33.82
C GLY A 62 13.41 -0.98 -33.94
N ARG A 63 13.18 -2.20 -33.44
CA ARG A 63 11.85 -2.85 -33.43
C ARG A 63 11.07 -2.63 -32.13
N ARG A 64 11.66 -1.96 -31.12
CA ARG A 64 11.04 -1.73 -29.80
C ARG A 64 10.43 -0.34 -29.74
N LEU A 65 9.32 -0.26 -29.01
CA LEU A 65 8.63 0.97 -28.69
C LEU A 65 8.98 1.30 -27.22
N ASN A 66 9.79 2.33 -27.01
CA ASN A 66 10.17 2.80 -25.69
C ASN A 66 9.29 3.97 -25.29
N GLN A 67 8.97 4.05 -24.00
CA GLN A 67 8.22 5.18 -23.44
C GLN A 67 9.06 6.45 -23.50
N HIS A 68 8.46 7.54 -24.00
CA HIS A 68 9.08 8.86 -23.92
C HIS A 68 9.04 9.37 -22.46
N PRO A 69 10.05 10.11 -21.97
CA PRO A 69 10.05 10.61 -20.58
C PRO A 69 8.77 11.38 -20.18
N ASN A 70 8.13 12.04 -21.12
CA ASN A 70 6.89 12.79 -20.89
C ASN A 70 5.61 11.92 -20.92
N ALA A 71 5.71 10.64 -21.21
CA ALA A 71 4.53 9.77 -21.38
C ALA A 71 3.88 9.43 -20.03
N HIS A 72 4.67 9.30 -18.96
CA HIS A 72 4.15 8.88 -17.65
C HIS A 72 3.06 9.82 -17.06
N PRO A 73 3.23 11.15 -17.04
CA PRO A 73 2.16 12.04 -16.58
C PRO A 73 0.87 11.95 -17.42
N ILE A 74 1.01 11.73 -18.74
CA ILE A 74 -0.14 11.54 -19.64
C ILE A 74 -0.80 10.19 -19.39
N TYR A 75 -0.02 9.13 -19.12
CA TYR A 75 -0.53 7.81 -18.75
C TYR A 75 -1.41 7.87 -17.51
N VAL A 76 -0.94 8.53 -16.44
CA VAL A 76 -1.70 8.74 -15.20
C VAL A 76 -3.02 9.46 -15.46
N GLN A 77 -3.01 10.54 -16.25
CA GLN A 77 -4.23 11.28 -16.61
C GLN A 77 -5.18 10.45 -17.48
N ALA A 78 -4.65 9.70 -18.43
CA ALA A 78 -5.44 8.85 -19.32
C ALA A 78 -6.17 7.75 -18.53
N GLN A 79 -5.48 7.11 -17.58
CA GLN A 79 -6.09 6.12 -16.68
C GLN A 79 -7.22 6.72 -15.84
N ALA A 80 -7.01 7.92 -15.28
CA ALA A 80 -8.03 8.60 -14.49
C ALA A 80 -9.30 8.88 -15.32
N ILE A 81 -9.15 9.37 -16.54
CA ILE A 81 -10.28 9.66 -17.45
C ILE A 81 -11.02 8.37 -17.82
N LEU A 82 -10.28 7.30 -18.15
CA LEU A 82 -10.88 6.01 -18.50
C LEU A 82 -11.64 5.40 -17.32
N GLY A 83 -11.07 5.48 -16.11
CA GLY A 83 -11.73 5.03 -14.88
C GLY A 83 -13.03 5.79 -14.62
N GLN A 84 -13.03 7.12 -14.79
CA GLN A 84 -14.24 7.93 -14.67
C GLN A 84 -15.32 7.57 -15.72
N SER A 85 -14.89 7.29 -16.96
CA SER A 85 -15.80 6.87 -18.03
C SER A 85 -16.46 5.53 -17.70
N LEU A 86 -15.69 4.54 -17.22
CA LEU A 86 -16.21 3.24 -16.79
C LEU A 86 -17.19 3.37 -15.62
N THR A 87 -16.91 4.23 -14.66
CA THR A 87 -17.82 4.53 -13.55
C THR A 87 -19.15 5.08 -14.08
N LEU A 88 -19.11 5.96 -15.09
CA LEU A 88 -20.31 6.52 -15.70
C LEU A 88 -21.10 5.47 -16.49
N GLU A 89 -20.43 4.60 -17.27
CA GLU A 89 -21.07 3.50 -18.02
C GLU A 89 -21.75 2.49 -17.09
N HIS A 90 -21.18 2.24 -15.92
CA HIS A 90 -21.70 1.30 -14.94
C HIS A 90 -22.63 1.95 -13.90
N TYR A 91 -22.88 3.25 -13.99
CA TYR A 91 -23.67 4.00 -13.01
C TYR A 91 -25.07 3.40 -12.74
N HIS A 92 -25.69 2.80 -13.75
CA HIS A 92 -26.97 2.12 -13.58
C HIS A 92 -26.88 0.62 -13.26
N LYS A 93 -25.69 0.00 -13.41
CA LYS A 93 -25.54 -1.45 -13.16
C LYS A 93 -25.12 -1.75 -11.74
N HIS A 94 -24.47 -0.81 -11.06
CA HIS A 94 -24.00 -0.97 -9.69
C HIS A 94 -24.36 0.29 -8.88
N GLN A 95 -25.54 0.31 -8.27
CA GLN A 95 -25.92 1.37 -7.34
C GLN A 95 -24.91 1.54 -6.20
N ALA A 96 -24.19 0.46 -5.85
CA ALA A 96 -23.16 0.47 -4.81
C ALA A 96 -21.76 0.89 -5.30
N GLY A 97 -21.44 0.68 -6.61
CA GLY A 97 -20.13 1.02 -7.20
C GLY A 97 -19.03 -0.03 -6.94
N GLN A 98 -17.85 0.27 -7.47
CA GLN A 98 -16.62 -0.53 -7.30
C GLN A 98 -15.56 0.30 -6.58
N ILE A 99 -14.77 -0.34 -5.71
CA ILE A 99 -13.63 0.28 -5.02
C ILE A 99 -12.44 -0.68 -4.97
N HIS A 100 -11.25 -0.15 -5.23
CA HIS A 100 -9.97 -0.84 -5.10
C HIS A 100 -9.26 -0.30 -3.87
N ILE A 101 -9.12 -1.13 -2.84
CA ILE A 101 -8.53 -0.77 -1.56
C ILE A 101 -7.14 -1.40 -1.44
N GLY A 102 -6.13 -0.58 -1.23
CA GLY A 102 -4.80 -1.03 -0.84
C GLY A 102 -4.65 -1.07 0.67
N ALA A 103 -3.90 -2.03 1.18
CA ALA A 103 -3.54 -2.03 2.60
C ALA A 103 -2.15 -2.60 2.82
N SER A 104 -1.41 -1.99 3.77
CA SER A 104 -0.18 -2.61 4.26
C SER A 104 -0.51 -3.91 5.03
N THR A 105 0.47 -4.80 5.14
CA THR A 105 0.26 -6.20 5.58
C THR A 105 -0.46 -6.28 6.93
N THR A 106 -0.06 -5.50 7.93
CA THR A 106 -0.72 -5.50 9.25
C THR A 106 -2.16 -5.03 9.13
N ILE A 107 -2.39 -3.88 8.49
CA ILE A 107 -3.72 -3.30 8.35
C ILE A 107 -4.62 -4.23 7.53
N GLY A 108 -4.11 -4.75 6.42
CA GLY A 108 -4.87 -5.63 5.51
C GLY A 108 -5.34 -6.92 6.17
N ASN A 109 -4.50 -7.52 7.02
CA ASN A 109 -4.82 -8.80 7.64
C ASN A 109 -5.63 -8.69 8.94
N TYR A 110 -5.42 -7.63 9.74
CA TYR A 110 -5.97 -7.57 11.10
C TYR A 110 -7.01 -6.46 11.30
N VAL A 111 -6.96 -5.39 10.50
CA VAL A 111 -7.80 -4.20 10.70
C VAL A 111 -8.83 -4.01 9.59
N LEU A 112 -8.45 -4.26 8.34
CA LEU A 112 -9.34 -4.09 7.19
C LEU A 112 -10.56 -5.03 7.18
N PRO A 113 -10.49 -6.33 7.57
CA PRO A 113 -11.64 -7.22 7.49
C PRO A 113 -12.90 -6.72 8.23
N PRO A 114 -12.86 -6.28 9.49
CA PRO A 114 -14.04 -5.74 10.15
C PRO A 114 -14.57 -4.45 9.51
N LEU A 115 -13.71 -3.63 8.89
CA LEU A 115 -14.12 -2.42 8.15
C LEU A 115 -14.86 -2.80 6.86
N LEU A 116 -14.38 -3.83 6.14
CA LEU A 116 -15.09 -4.36 4.97
C LEU A 116 -16.45 -4.95 5.34
N ALA A 117 -16.55 -5.61 6.48
CA ALA A 117 -17.85 -6.10 6.97
C ALA A 117 -18.84 -4.96 7.19
N LYS A 118 -18.40 -3.80 7.71
CA LYS A 118 -19.24 -2.60 7.82
C LYS A 118 -19.61 -2.03 6.45
N LEU A 119 -18.67 -2.01 5.50
CA LEU A 119 -18.91 -1.54 4.14
C LEU A 119 -19.96 -2.40 3.43
N TYR A 120 -19.84 -3.73 3.47
CA TYR A 120 -20.82 -4.66 2.88
C TYR A 120 -22.18 -4.58 3.57
N LYS A 121 -22.22 -4.25 4.87
CA LYS A 121 -23.50 -4.01 5.58
C LYS A 121 -24.17 -2.73 5.10
N ALA A 122 -23.40 -1.69 4.80
CA ALA A 122 -23.92 -0.42 4.28
C ALA A 122 -24.27 -0.49 2.79
N LEU A 123 -23.48 -1.22 2.01
CA LEU A 123 -23.60 -1.37 0.56
C LEU A 123 -23.45 -2.86 0.18
N PRO A 124 -24.52 -3.67 0.28
CA PRO A 124 -24.48 -5.12 0.04
C PRO A 124 -23.99 -5.52 -1.36
N ASP A 125 -24.29 -4.69 -2.37
CA ASP A 125 -23.93 -4.93 -3.77
C ASP A 125 -22.59 -4.31 -4.16
N ALA A 126 -21.79 -3.82 -3.19
CA ALA A 126 -20.48 -3.24 -3.45
C ALA A 126 -19.51 -4.27 -4.05
N SER A 127 -18.78 -3.85 -5.07
CA SER A 127 -17.65 -4.62 -5.61
C SER A 127 -16.36 -4.10 -5.00
N VAL A 128 -15.73 -4.89 -4.13
CA VAL A 128 -14.48 -4.52 -3.45
C VAL A 128 -13.35 -5.41 -3.92
N ASN A 129 -12.29 -4.78 -4.43
CA ASN A 129 -11.01 -5.43 -4.70
C ASN A 129 -9.99 -4.98 -3.68
N THR A 130 -9.22 -5.89 -3.13
CA THR A 130 -8.17 -5.58 -2.15
C THR A 130 -6.80 -5.97 -2.67
N TYR A 131 -5.81 -5.10 -2.41
CA TYR A 131 -4.40 -5.34 -2.68
C TYR A 131 -3.62 -5.21 -1.36
N ILE A 132 -3.04 -6.30 -0.88
CA ILE A 132 -2.30 -6.34 0.38
C ILE A 132 -0.83 -6.63 0.07
N ALA A 133 0.04 -5.67 0.43
CA ALA A 133 1.49 -5.77 0.22
C ALA A 133 2.21 -4.91 1.28
N ASN A 134 3.53 -4.68 1.16
CA ASN A 134 4.19 -3.72 2.03
C ASN A 134 3.82 -2.27 1.67
N THR A 135 4.13 -1.33 2.56
CA THR A 135 3.76 0.08 2.39
C THR A 135 4.27 0.68 1.08
N GLN A 136 5.51 0.38 0.70
CA GLN A 136 6.11 0.94 -0.52
C GLN A 136 5.40 0.43 -1.79
N GLU A 137 5.10 -0.86 -1.86
CA GLU A 137 4.38 -1.46 -2.99
C GLU A 137 2.96 -0.92 -3.09
N VAL A 138 2.24 -0.83 -1.98
CA VAL A 138 0.87 -0.28 -1.94
C VAL A 138 0.85 1.19 -2.40
N VAL A 139 1.81 2.01 -1.95
CA VAL A 139 1.90 3.42 -2.36
C VAL A 139 2.21 3.53 -3.85
N ALA A 140 3.07 2.66 -4.40
CA ALA A 140 3.35 2.64 -5.84
C ALA A 140 2.09 2.33 -6.68
N GLU A 141 1.22 1.43 -6.22
CA GLU A 141 -0.06 1.14 -6.89
C GLU A 141 -1.05 2.32 -6.81
N VAL A 142 -1.01 3.11 -5.73
CA VAL A 142 -1.77 4.37 -5.64
C VAL A 142 -1.26 5.40 -6.65
N GLU A 143 0.06 5.55 -6.79
CA GLU A 143 0.68 6.46 -7.76
C GLU A 143 0.31 6.09 -9.21
N GLN A 144 0.13 4.80 -9.49
CA GLN A 144 -0.28 4.29 -10.80
C GLN A 144 -1.79 4.31 -11.02
N LEU A 145 -2.58 4.80 -10.06
CA LEU A 145 -4.05 4.81 -10.10
C LEU A 145 -4.70 3.41 -10.18
N ASN A 146 -4.00 2.36 -9.75
CA ASN A 146 -4.55 1.01 -9.66
C ASN A 146 -5.39 0.81 -8.38
N ILE A 147 -5.16 1.68 -7.37
CA ILE A 147 -5.86 1.69 -6.08
C ILE A 147 -6.57 3.03 -5.90
N ASP A 148 -7.81 2.99 -5.38
CA ASP A 148 -8.62 4.17 -5.10
C ASP A 148 -8.23 4.85 -3.78
N ILE A 149 -7.95 4.03 -2.78
CA ILE A 149 -7.50 4.44 -1.44
C ILE A 149 -6.65 3.35 -0.83
N ALA A 150 -5.62 3.75 -0.13
CA ALA A 150 -4.74 2.85 0.62
C ALA A 150 -4.71 3.20 2.10
N LEU A 151 -4.58 2.17 2.93
CA LEU A 151 -4.35 2.25 4.37
C LEU A 151 -2.96 1.70 4.65
N VAL A 152 -2.04 2.55 5.08
CA VAL A 152 -0.63 2.16 5.19
C VAL A 152 -0.01 2.50 6.54
N GLU A 153 0.99 1.72 6.90
CA GLU A 153 1.80 1.86 8.11
C GLU A 153 3.03 2.73 7.85
N GLY A 154 3.45 3.46 8.86
CA GLY A 154 4.59 4.37 8.73
C GLY A 154 4.29 5.55 7.80
N MET A 155 5.28 6.39 7.56
CA MET A 155 5.11 7.56 6.71
C MET A 155 5.23 7.16 5.24
N PRO A 156 4.17 7.35 4.41
CA PRO A 156 4.25 7.12 2.98
C PRO A 156 5.33 8.00 2.35
N ARG A 157 6.12 7.44 1.43
CA ARG A 157 7.16 8.16 0.69
C ARG A 157 6.92 7.98 -0.82
N PRO A 158 5.87 8.62 -1.38
CA PRO A 158 5.59 8.54 -2.81
C PRO A 158 6.67 9.25 -3.62
N THR A 159 6.85 8.83 -4.86
CA THR A 159 7.79 9.45 -5.81
C THR A 159 7.33 10.85 -6.19
N ASP A 160 6.02 11.04 -6.39
CA ASP A 160 5.39 12.36 -6.63
C ASP A 160 4.50 12.79 -5.44
N MET A 161 5.12 13.47 -4.47
CA MET A 161 4.41 14.06 -3.32
C MET A 161 3.30 15.05 -3.69
N LYS A 162 3.35 15.65 -4.89
CA LYS A 162 2.33 16.62 -5.33
C LYS A 162 1.06 15.93 -5.84
N ALA A 163 1.20 14.73 -6.37
CA ALA A 163 0.08 13.95 -6.91
C ALA A 163 -0.68 13.20 -5.82
N ILE A 164 -0.04 12.92 -4.70
CA ILE A 164 -0.60 12.12 -3.60
C ILE A 164 -1.19 13.02 -2.51
N GLU A 165 -2.33 12.61 -1.99
CA GLU A 165 -2.92 13.11 -0.75
C GLU A 165 -2.72 12.06 0.33
N GLN A 166 -2.39 12.52 1.55
CA GLN A 166 -2.23 11.65 2.70
C GLN A 166 -2.86 12.29 3.94
N ARG A 167 -3.53 11.47 4.74
CA ARG A 167 -4.20 11.88 5.97
C ARG A 167 -3.86 10.94 7.10
N ALA A 168 -3.40 11.47 8.23
CA ALA A 168 -3.26 10.69 9.46
C ALA A 168 -4.62 10.09 9.86
N TRP A 169 -4.61 8.81 10.24
CA TRP A 169 -5.85 8.07 10.52
C TRP A 169 -5.90 7.52 11.95
N ARG A 170 -4.99 6.62 12.29
CA ARG A 170 -4.92 5.98 13.60
C ARG A 170 -3.49 5.91 14.12
N THR A 171 -3.34 5.65 15.40
CA THR A 171 -2.07 5.29 16.02
C THR A 171 -1.98 3.80 16.26
N ASP A 172 -0.77 3.26 16.21
CA ASP A 172 -0.44 1.86 16.50
C ASP A 172 0.89 1.82 17.26
N THR A 173 1.12 0.75 17.99
CA THR A 173 2.37 0.55 18.72
C THR A 173 3.00 -0.76 18.29
N LEU A 174 4.28 -0.73 17.92
CA LEU A 174 5.06 -1.94 17.75
C LEU A 174 5.51 -2.45 19.11
N MET A 175 5.52 -3.75 19.26
CA MET A 175 5.98 -4.45 20.45
C MET A 175 7.17 -5.33 20.10
N ILE A 176 8.21 -5.28 20.90
CA ILE A 176 9.26 -6.30 20.89
C ILE A 176 8.71 -7.50 21.67
N PHE A 177 8.89 -8.70 21.16
CA PHE A 177 8.36 -9.89 21.76
C PHE A 177 9.29 -11.09 21.60
N ALA A 178 9.16 -12.04 22.50
CA ALA A 178 9.91 -13.28 22.51
C ALA A 178 8.99 -14.46 22.83
N LYS A 179 9.49 -15.68 22.69
CA LYS A 179 8.87 -16.85 23.31
C LYS A 179 8.88 -16.71 24.83
N HIS A 180 7.82 -17.16 25.51
CA HIS A 180 7.68 -17.02 26.97
C HIS A 180 8.92 -17.51 27.74
N ASP A 181 9.42 -18.72 27.47
CA ASP A 181 10.60 -19.30 28.11
C ASP A 181 11.80 -19.25 27.16
N SER A 182 12.08 -18.11 26.56
CA SER A 182 13.12 -17.97 25.56
C SER A 182 14.52 -18.16 26.14
N GLN A 183 15.33 -19.02 25.51
CA GLN A 183 16.74 -19.20 25.85
C GLN A 183 17.54 -17.91 25.80
N TRP A 184 17.11 -16.96 24.98
CA TRP A 184 17.77 -15.66 24.80
C TRP A 184 17.55 -14.70 25.98
N LEU A 185 16.53 -14.93 26.81
CA LEU A 185 16.18 -14.09 27.93
C LEU A 185 16.61 -14.67 29.28
N VAL A 186 16.86 -15.96 29.33
CA VAL A 186 17.32 -16.61 30.55
C VAL A 186 18.64 -16.00 31.04
N ASN A 187 18.67 -15.57 32.29
CA ASN A 187 19.82 -14.96 33.01
C ASN A 187 20.22 -13.54 32.56
N ILE A 188 19.51 -12.93 31.62
CA ILE A 188 19.85 -11.56 31.15
C ILE A 188 18.72 -10.55 31.36
N ALA A 189 17.46 -11.01 31.44
CA ALA A 189 16.29 -10.16 31.60
C ALA A 189 15.61 -10.40 32.93
N ALA A 190 15.10 -9.34 33.55
CA ALA A 190 14.18 -9.44 34.69
C ALA A 190 12.76 -9.63 34.18
N TYR A 191 12.04 -10.64 34.70
CA TYR A 191 10.62 -10.81 34.41
C TYR A 191 9.79 -10.00 35.41
N ASN A 192 8.89 -9.18 34.90
CA ASN A 192 7.95 -8.41 35.67
C ASN A 192 6.62 -9.17 35.73
N ASP A 193 6.34 -9.81 36.86
CA ASP A 193 5.11 -10.59 37.06
C ASP A 193 3.83 -9.74 37.08
N VAL A 194 3.94 -8.43 37.34
CA VAL A 194 2.79 -7.52 37.37
C VAL A 194 2.38 -7.09 35.93
N GLU A 195 3.38 -6.77 35.14
CA GLU A 195 3.16 -6.32 33.75
C GLU A 195 3.24 -7.47 32.71
N HIS A 196 3.57 -8.67 33.16
CA HIS A 196 3.75 -9.86 32.32
C HIS A 196 4.70 -9.63 31.16
N CYS A 197 5.83 -8.99 31.39
CA CYS A 197 6.83 -8.68 30.39
C CYS A 197 8.26 -8.89 30.91
N TYR A 198 9.21 -9.04 29.96
CA TYR A 198 10.62 -8.94 30.24
C TYR A 198 11.10 -7.49 30.09
N GLU A 199 11.91 -7.03 31.02
CA GLU A 199 12.54 -5.71 30.97
C GLU A 199 14.01 -5.85 30.57
N LEU A 200 14.43 -5.12 29.53
CA LEU A 200 15.81 -5.10 29.03
C LEU A 200 16.36 -3.68 28.98
N SER A 201 17.67 -3.56 29.19
CA SER A 201 18.39 -2.35 28.80
C SER A 201 18.65 -2.37 27.25
N ILE A 202 19.01 -1.22 26.69
CA ILE A 202 19.42 -1.09 25.29
C ILE A 202 20.62 -1.98 24.98
N GLU A 203 21.61 -2.03 25.89
CA GLU A 203 22.83 -2.83 25.74
C GLU A 203 22.55 -4.34 25.81
N GLN A 204 21.53 -4.76 26.56
CA GLN A 204 21.10 -6.16 26.59
C GLN A 204 20.42 -6.53 25.28
N LEU A 205 19.49 -5.70 24.81
CA LEU A 205 18.78 -5.95 23.53
C LEU A 205 19.74 -5.98 22.34
N ALA A 206 20.78 -5.12 22.33
CA ALA A 206 21.77 -5.07 21.25
C ALA A 206 22.54 -6.39 21.01
N ARG A 207 22.54 -7.29 22.01
CA ARG A 207 23.23 -8.58 21.96
C ARG A 207 22.32 -9.74 21.60
N LEU A 208 21.04 -9.46 21.33
CA LEU A 208 20.04 -10.48 21.04
C LEU A 208 19.73 -10.55 19.55
N PRO A 209 19.46 -11.74 19.01
CA PRO A 209 19.13 -11.89 17.59
C PRO A 209 17.74 -11.30 17.31
N LEU A 210 17.68 -10.38 16.36
CA LEU A 210 16.44 -9.73 15.97
C LEU A 210 15.94 -10.22 14.62
N LEU A 211 14.65 -10.54 14.56
CA LEU A 211 13.89 -10.85 13.37
C LEU A 211 13.04 -9.63 13.00
N VAL A 212 13.25 -9.08 11.81
CA VAL A 212 12.59 -7.84 11.39
C VAL A 212 11.87 -8.01 10.06
N ARG A 213 11.01 -7.05 9.72
CA ARG A 213 10.37 -6.99 8.42
C ARG A 213 11.36 -6.55 7.35
N GLU A 214 11.01 -6.84 6.11
CA GLU A 214 11.77 -6.48 4.91
C GLU A 214 11.82 -4.96 4.67
N ALA A 215 12.77 -4.53 3.83
CA ALA A 215 12.83 -3.15 3.33
C ALA A 215 11.54 -2.80 2.55
N GLY A 216 11.06 -1.56 2.70
CA GLY A 216 9.78 -1.10 2.13
C GLY A 216 8.57 -1.32 3.03
N SER A 217 8.69 -2.13 4.10
CA SER A 217 7.67 -2.26 5.13
C SER A 217 7.62 -1.02 6.02
N GLY A 218 6.43 -0.50 6.30
CA GLY A 218 6.23 0.57 7.28
C GLY A 218 6.62 0.15 8.71
N THR A 219 6.46 -1.13 9.06
CA THR A 219 6.98 -1.69 10.32
C THR A 219 8.50 -1.62 10.36
N ARG A 220 9.20 -2.01 9.28
CA ARG A 220 10.66 -1.92 9.20
C ARG A 220 11.15 -0.48 9.30
N GLN A 221 10.47 0.44 8.67
CA GLN A 221 10.81 1.87 8.76
C GLN A 221 10.86 2.36 10.22
N ILE A 222 9.84 2.04 11.02
CA ILE A 222 9.80 2.43 12.44
C ILE A 222 10.89 1.72 13.25
N ILE A 223 11.13 0.44 12.99
CA ILE A 223 12.22 -0.30 13.63
C ILE A 223 13.56 0.38 13.37
N ASP A 224 13.85 0.75 12.11
CA ASP A 224 15.09 1.41 11.73
C ASP A 224 15.22 2.80 12.39
N GLU A 225 14.13 3.60 12.35
CA GLU A 225 14.12 4.98 12.83
C GLU A 225 14.03 5.12 14.36
N GLN A 226 13.40 4.19 15.05
CA GLN A 226 13.13 4.33 16.49
C GLN A 226 13.82 3.29 17.37
N LEU A 227 14.22 2.13 16.81
CA LEU A 227 14.89 1.07 17.55
C LEU A 227 16.36 0.94 17.11
N LEU A 228 16.61 0.55 15.87
CA LEU A 228 17.97 0.21 15.41
C LEU A 228 18.95 1.39 15.40
N LYS A 229 18.48 2.63 15.27
CA LYS A 229 19.34 3.82 15.42
C LYS A 229 20.00 3.91 16.81
N HIS A 230 19.38 3.32 17.85
CA HIS A 230 19.91 3.25 19.20
C HIS A 230 20.72 1.97 19.47
N LEU A 231 20.73 1.06 18.50
CA LEU A 231 21.33 -0.27 18.58
C LEU A 231 22.30 -0.49 17.39
N PRO A 232 23.41 0.30 17.27
CA PRO A 232 24.30 0.21 16.11
C PRO A 232 24.94 -1.17 15.93
N ASP A 233 25.09 -1.92 17.02
CA ASP A 233 25.68 -3.26 17.05
C ASP A 233 24.63 -4.39 17.09
N ALA A 234 23.34 -4.07 16.87
CA ALA A 234 22.28 -5.09 16.93
C ALA A 234 22.42 -6.12 15.82
N GLU A 235 22.30 -7.37 16.18
CA GLU A 235 22.31 -8.48 15.25
C GLU A 235 20.93 -8.70 14.61
N VAL A 236 20.70 -8.11 13.45
CA VAL A 236 19.53 -8.44 12.61
C VAL A 236 19.85 -9.71 11.85
N ILE A 237 19.40 -10.85 12.36
CA ILE A 237 19.72 -12.16 11.79
C ILE A 237 18.90 -12.50 10.56
N MET A 238 17.70 -11.90 10.41
CA MET A 238 16.84 -12.16 9.27
C MET A 238 15.84 -11.02 9.01
N ALA A 239 15.62 -10.69 7.73
CA ALA A 239 14.56 -9.80 7.27
C ALA A 239 13.49 -10.61 6.50
N ILE A 240 12.21 -10.52 6.88
CA ILE A 240 11.15 -11.44 6.46
C ILE A 240 9.93 -10.64 6.00
N GLN A 241 9.34 -11.00 4.86
CA GLN A 241 8.18 -10.29 4.29
C GLN A 241 6.86 -10.55 5.02
N GLN A 242 6.73 -11.70 5.69
CA GLN A 242 5.49 -12.13 6.31
C GLN A 242 5.56 -12.02 7.85
N SER A 243 4.65 -11.24 8.44
CA SER A 243 4.56 -11.10 9.90
C SER A 243 4.28 -12.43 10.61
N GLU A 244 3.44 -13.29 10.01
CA GLU A 244 3.19 -14.63 10.55
C GLU A 244 4.45 -15.51 10.58
N ALA A 245 5.32 -15.40 9.58
CA ALA A 245 6.58 -16.14 9.58
C ALA A 245 7.51 -15.67 10.71
N ILE A 246 7.60 -14.35 10.96
CA ILE A 246 8.35 -13.81 12.11
C ILE A 246 7.77 -14.37 13.42
N LYS A 247 6.46 -14.32 13.60
CA LYS A 247 5.77 -14.81 14.80
C LYS A 247 6.08 -16.29 15.06
N ASN A 248 5.99 -17.13 14.02
CA ASN A 248 6.31 -18.55 14.11
C ASN A 248 7.79 -18.83 14.41
N MET A 249 8.71 -18.03 13.86
CA MET A 249 10.14 -18.16 14.13
C MET A 249 10.47 -17.75 15.58
N VAL A 250 9.83 -16.70 16.11
CA VAL A 250 9.97 -16.33 17.53
C VAL A 250 9.40 -17.43 18.43
N SER A 251 8.26 -18.01 18.09
CA SER A 251 7.70 -19.15 18.81
C SER A 251 8.62 -20.39 18.79
N ALA A 252 9.42 -20.54 17.72
CA ALA A 252 10.46 -21.57 17.62
C ALA A 252 11.79 -21.18 18.31
N ASP A 253 11.81 -20.05 19.02
CA ASP A 253 12.96 -19.54 19.80
C ASP A 253 14.22 -19.25 18.95
N ILE A 254 14.04 -18.79 17.69
CA ILE A 254 15.14 -18.38 16.82
C ILE A 254 15.72 -17.03 17.23
N GLY A 255 14.88 -16.12 17.73
CA GLY A 255 15.25 -14.78 18.16
C GLY A 255 14.05 -13.99 18.64
N LEU A 256 14.22 -12.67 18.80
CA LEU A 256 13.17 -11.73 19.18
C LEU A 256 12.55 -11.10 17.93
N GLY A 257 11.23 -10.85 17.96
CA GLY A 257 10.50 -10.13 16.90
C GLY A 257 10.12 -8.71 17.34
N CYS A 258 9.84 -7.86 16.35
CA CYS A 258 9.22 -6.54 16.58
C CYS A 258 8.12 -6.33 15.55
N LEU A 259 6.85 -6.37 15.99
CA LEU A 259 5.66 -6.26 15.15
C LEU A 259 4.58 -5.41 15.84
N SER A 260 3.53 -5.05 15.09
CA SER A 260 2.34 -4.40 15.66
C SER A 260 1.69 -5.27 16.74
N GLN A 261 1.17 -4.62 17.78
CA GLN A 261 0.38 -5.28 18.82
C GLN A 261 -0.78 -6.11 18.24
N HIS A 262 -1.42 -5.64 17.14
CA HIS A 262 -2.51 -6.35 16.48
C HIS A 262 -2.10 -7.72 15.91
N VAL A 263 -0.83 -7.91 15.61
CA VAL A 263 -0.31 -9.17 15.04
C VAL A 263 -0.13 -10.24 16.10
N ILE A 264 0.24 -9.84 17.32
CA ILE A 264 0.65 -10.75 18.41
C ILE A 264 -0.34 -10.81 19.58
N GLU A 265 -1.49 -10.13 19.45
CA GLU A 265 -2.50 -10.02 20.50
C GLU A 265 -2.94 -11.39 21.05
N THR A 266 -3.21 -12.34 20.16
CA THR A 266 -3.65 -13.69 20.54
C THR A 266 -2.56 -14.45 21.30
N GLU A 267 -1.32 -14.39 20.85
CA GLU A 267 -0.19 -15.08 21.44
C GLU A 267 0.20 -14.48 22.79
N LEU A 268 0.08 -13.17 22.96
CA LEU A 268 0.24 -12.51 24.25
C LEU A 268 -0.88 -12.94 25.21
N ALA A 269 -2.14 -12.94 24.76
CA ALA A 269 -3.29 -13.35 25.57
C ALA A 269 -3.22 -14.81 26.01
N THR A 270 -2.65 -15.69 25.17
CA THR A 270 -2.47 -17.12 25.48
C THR A 270 -1.18 -17.42 26.24
N GLY A 271 -0.29 -16.43 26.40
CA GLY A 271 1.00 -16.59 27.06
C GLY A 271 2.03 -17.41 26.27
N THR A 272 1.80 -17.66 24.98
CA THR A 272 2.77 -18.35 24.12
C THR A 272 3.94 -17.45 23.73
N LEU A 273 3.65 -16.15 23.56
CA LEU A 273 4.64 -15.09 23.42
C LEU A 273 4.54 -14.14 24.61
N VAL A 274 5.60 -13.42 24.86
CA VAL A 274 5.72 -12.44 25.92
C VAL A 274 6.29 -11.14 25.39
N GLN A 275 5.80 -10.02 25.90
CA GLN A 275 6.33 -8.71 25.58
C GLN A 275 7.72 -8.52 26.18
N VAL A 276 8.56 -7.82 25.43
CA VAL A 276 9.87 -7.33 25.90
C VAL A 276 9.84 -5.80 25.87
N THR A 277 10.06 -5.15 27.00
CA THR A 277 10.10 -3.70 27.11
C THR A 277 11.53 -3.20 27.23
N VAL A 278 11.80 -2.04 26.67
CA VAL A 278 13.11 -1.37 26.74
C VAL A 278 12.91 0.08 27.16
N ALA A 279 13.49 0.45 28.26
CA ALA A 279 13.32 1.81 28.80
C ALA A 279 13.80 2.88 27.80
N GLY A 280 12.99 3.92 27.59
CA GLY A 280 13.32 5.05 26.71
C GLY A 280 13.12 4.80 25.21
N ILE A 281 12.60 3.65 24.80
CA ILE A 281 12.24 3.34 23.42
C ILE A 281 10.72 3.50 23.25
N ASP A 282 10.31 4.41 22.37
CA ASP A 282 8.92 4.56 21.92
C ASP A 282 8.80 4.03 20.50
N LEU A 283 7.96 3.02 20.31
CA LEU A 283 7.69 2.37 19.02
C LEU A 283 6.29 2.69 18.51
N SER A 284 5.72 3.80 18.96
CA SER A 284 4.46 4.32 18.44
C SER A 284 4.60 4.80 16.99
N ARG A 285 3.53 4.64 16.22
CA ARG A 285 3.49 5.08 14.83
C ARG A 285 2.10 5.55 14.43
N THR A 286 2.05 6.34 13.38
CA THR A 286 0.79 6.76 12.74
C THR A 286 0.51 5.88 11.53
N TRP A 287 -0.75 5.46 11.37
CA TRP A 287 -1.29 4.90 10.14
C TRP A 287 -1.88 6.00 9.29
N TRP A 288 -1.78 5.84 7.97
CA TRP A 288 -2.15 6.85 7.01
C TRP A 288 -3.17 6.33 6.01
N LEU A 289 -4.12 7.19 5.66
CA LEU A 289 -4.93 7.05 4.45
C LEU A 289 -4.20 7.76 3.32
N VAL A 290 -4.09 7.10 2.16
CA VAL A 290 -3.32 7.60 1.00
C VAL A 290 -4.15 7.41 -0.26
N TRP A 291 -4.25 8.44 -1.09
CA TRP A 291 -4.93 8.37 -2.38
C TRP A 291 -4.32 9.34 -3.38
N HIS A 292 -4.52 9.09 -4.66
CA HIS A 292 -4.07 9.98 -5.72
C HIS A 292 -5.10 11.10 -5.94
N LYS A 293 -4.66 12.39 -6.02
CA LYS A 293 -5.53 13.57 -6.18
C LYS A 293 -6.38 13.54 -7.45
N ALA A 294 -5.87 12.92 -8.52
CA ALA A 294 -6.62 12.78 -9.77
C ALA A 294 -7.68 11.67 -9.72
N ARG A 295 -7.69 10.84 -8.68
CA ARG A 295 -8.67 9.75 -8.55
C ARG A 295 -10.04 10.32 -8.23
N HIS A 296 -11.06 9.84 -8.95
CA HIS A 296 -12.44 10.22 -8.68
C HIS A 296 -12.93 9.61 -7.36
N GLN A 297 -13.43 10.46 -6.47
CA GLN A 297 -14.02 10.03 -5.20
C GLN A 297 -15.48 9.63 -5.44
N SER A 298 -15.70 8.35 -5.72
CA SER A 298 -17.03 7.78 -5.98
C SER A 298 -17.89 7.72 -4.70
N PRO A 299 -19.22 7.50 -4.78
CA PRO A 299 -20.07 7.34 -3.60
C PRO A 299 -19.61 6.22 -2.65
N ILE A 300 -19.16 5.09 -3.18
CA ILE A 300 -18.61 3.99 -2.35
C ILE A 300 -17.31 4.40 -1.65
N TRP A 301 -16.45 5.19 -2.32
CA TRP A 301 -15.24 5.76 -1.71
C TRP A 301 -15.61 6.65 -0.52
N GLN A 302 -16.61 7.53 -0.67
CA GLN A 302 -17.07 8.39 0.40
C GLN A 302 -17.65 7.58 1.57
N THR A 303 -18.50 6.58 1.29
CA THR A 303 -19.03 5.68 2.32
C THR A 303 -17.91 4.97 3.08
N PHE A 304 -16.86 4.51 2.37
CA PHE A 304 -15.73 3.87 3.03
C PHE A 304 -14.94 4.83 3.91
N ILE A 305 -14.70 6.08 3.46
CA ILE A 305 -14.07 7.14 4.28
C ILE A 305 -14.90 7.42 5.53
N ASP A 306 -16.22 7.50 5.40
CA ASP A 306 -17.11 7.75 6.55
C ASP A 306 -16.99 6.61 7.58
N ILE A 307 -16.90 5.36 7.13
CA ILE A 307 -16.65 4.20 8.00
C ILE A 307 -15.29 4.30 8.70
N LEU A 308 -14.24 4.69 7.97
CA LEU A 308 -12.88 4.84 8.53
C LEU A 308 -12.78 5.96 9.58
N THR A 309 -13.62 6.99 9.47
CA THR A 309 -13.58 8.18 10.34
C THR A 309 -14.62 8.16 11.44
N SER A 310 -15.56 7.21 11.44
CA SER A 310 -16.60 7.07 12.48
C SER A 310 -16.13 6.25 13.70
N GLU A 311 -14.91 5.76 13.69
CA GLU A 311 -14.21 5.07 14.78
C GLU A 311 -13.14 6.00 15.36
#